data_ef8a359ac06ba74ea21fe9e13d76a0e9
#
_entry.id   ef8a359ac06ba74ea21fe9e13d76a0e9
#
_cell.length_a   1.000
_cell.length_b   1.000
_cell.length_c   1.000
_cell.angle_alpha   90.00
_cell.angle_beta   90.00
_cell.angle_gamma   90.00
#
_symmetry.space_group_name_H-M   'P 1'
#
loop_
_entity.id
_entity.type
_entity.pdbx_description
1 polymer ?
#
loop_
_entity_poly.entity_id
_entity_poly.type
_entity_poly.pdbx_seq_one_letter_code
_entity_poly.pdbx_strand_id
1 'polypeptide(L)'
;MERLSSNNRAAPKRRIAFGKRLFGLAFGLLLATALAVQVKAASKKDSDAESKATPTPTATPPNFKPESTTTTGSVTVEGSPIEYQAVAGTLVVHPKGWDDAASAEDWKSKESKEREASEERAEKPQTEEGEEKSKNPTAEASMFYVAYNKQHAEPDKRPVTFLFNGGPGSSTVWLHMGAFGPRRVITADNSHTPAAPYQVVNNDYSLLDASDLVFVDAPGTGFSRIAGKDKEKEFYGVDPDAHAFAEFIVAYLTKYGRWNSPKYLFGESYGTPRSAVLVNMLQHDYDLDLNGVMMLSQILNFDLSVDRPENNPGIELPYILALPTYAASAWYHHKLPGPNSPAALEPFLKEVEQFAMNDYAHALAEGATLPKPDRQAIAEKLHTYTGLPVSYILKANLRIDGGEFAKNLQDATDMTTGRLDTRFSGPTIDPLSKEAKYDPQAAAISSAYVSAFNDYVRKALHYGQDKTYRPGLRLWKTWNFQHQLPGETRPSHQATNTMPDLASAMKYNPELRILLAGGYFDLATPYYEGWYEMHHLPIPERLQDHIEYHYYQSGHMVYAHQESLKAIHDDAAAFIHSTDHLGK
;
A
#
# COMPACT_ATOMS: atom_id res chain seq x y z
N MET A 1 -61.13 36.84 25.76
CA MET A 1 -60.80 37.18 27.16
C MET A 1 -59.48 36.48 27.43
N GLU A 2 -58.40 37.08 27.68
CA GLU A 2 -57.71 38.32 27.94
C GLU A 2 -56.27 38.09 27.52
N ARG A 3 -55.70 38.82 26.67
CA ARG A 3 -54.89 40.04 26.68
C ARG A 3 -53.72 40.05 27.67
N LEU A 4 -52.55 40.31 27.07
CA LEU A 4 -51.39 41.13 27.50
C LEU A 4 -50.34 40.35 28.34
N SER A 5 -49.03 40.54 28.14
CA SER A 5 -48.29 41.70 27.63
C SER A 5 -46.82 41.32 27.36
N SER A 6 -46.26 42.03 26.43
CA SER A 6 -44.85 42.15 26.09
C SER A 6 -43.97 42.56 27.25
N ASN A 7 -42.73 42.07 27.27
CA ASN A 7 -41.61 42.91 27.70
C ASN A 7 -40.29 42.54 27.01
N ASN A 8 -39.85 43.47 26.17
CA ASN A 8 -38.53 43.60 25.60
C ASN A 8 -37.51 43.94 26.69
N ARG A 9 -36.43 43.22 26.82
CA ARG A 9 -35.18 43.77 27.36
C ARG A 9 -33.99 43.26 26.57
N ALA A 10 -33.33 44.21 25.91
CA ALA A 10 -32.08 44.09 25.21
C ALA A 10 -30.91 43.77 26.16
N ALA A 11 -30.02 42.89 25.73
CA ALA A 11 -28.75 42.63 26.35
C ALA A 11 -27.62 43.48 25.73
N PRO A 12 -26.62 43.93 26.48
CA PRO A 12 -25.58 44.79 25.97
C PRO A 12 -24.44 44.02 25.32
N LYS A 13 -23.99 44.51 24.17
CA LYS A 13 -22.77 44.13 23.49
C LYS A 13 -21.54 44.51 24.33
N ARG A 14 -20.71 43.54 24.67
CA ARG A 14 -19.34 43.80 25.13
C ARG A 14 -18.37 43.64 23.97
N ARG A 15 -17.82 44.76 23.53
CA ARG A 15 -16.59 44.85 22.73
C ARG A 15 -15.40 44.54 23.64
N ILE A 16 -14.53 43.63 23.20
CA ILE A 16 -13.18 43.50 23.80
C ILE A 16 -12.19 43.99 22.74
N ALA A 17 -11.42 44.99 23.19
CA ALA A 17 -10.46 45.72 22.39
C ALA A 17 -9.14 44.95 22.26
N PHE A 18 -8.52 45.09 21.10
CA PHE A 18 -7.14 44.73 20.81
C PHE A 18 -6.18 45.64 21.65
N GLY A 19 -5.35 45.02 22.47
CA GLY A 19 -4.22 45.66 23.14
C GLY A 19 -2.91 45.21 22.50
N LYS A 20 -2.33 46.07 21.67
CA LYS A 20 -0.92 46.01 21.29
C LYS A 20 -0.05 46.35 22.50
N ARG A 21 0.92 45.56 22.83
CA ARG A 21 2.06 45.96 23.65
C ARG A 21 3.37 45.67 22.95
N LEU A 22 4.01 46.75 22.56
CA LEU A 22 5.44 46.89 22.29
C LEU A 22 6.19 46.97 23.62
N PHE A 23 7.31 46.26 23.71
CA PHE A 23 8.47 46.55 24.57
C PHE A 23 9.63 45.81 23.89
N GLY A 24 10.75 46.36 23.50
CA GLY A 24 11.54 47.42 24.14
C GLY A 24 12.95 46.84 24.28
N LEU A 25 13.89 47.39 23.50
CA LEU A 25 15.33 47.06 23.48
C LEU A 25 15.96 47.11 24.88
N ALA A 26 16.95 46.25 25.11
CA ALA A 26 18.11 46.59 25.94
C ALA A 26 19.37 45.91 25.41
N PHE A 27 20.31 46.72 25.11
CA PHE A 27 21.72 46.61 24.81
C PHE A 27 22.50 45.78 25.84
N GLY A 28 23.49 45.03 25.37
CA GLY A 28 24.54 44.44 26.21
C GLY A 28 25.80 44.16 25.37
N LEU A 29 26.61 45.17 25.25
CA LEU A 29 27.94 45.15 24.63
C LEU A 29 28.96 44.59 25.63
N LEU A 30 29.76 43.61 25.28
CA LEU A 30 31.03 43.33 25.98
C LEU A 30 32.14 42.98 24.98
N LEU A 31 33.12 43.84 24.99
CA LEU A 31 34.42 43.76 24.30
C LEU A 31 35.31 42.63 24.89
N ALA A 32 36.06 41.94 24.05
CA ALA A 32 37.36 41.41 24.42
C ALA A 32 38.25 41.28 23.18
N THR A 33 39.07 42.20 23.05
CA THR A 33 40.48 42.38 22.63
C THR A 33 41.19 41.31 21.82
N ALA A 34 41.64 41.78 20.68
CA ALA A 34 42.62 41.19 19.77
C ALA A 34 44.05 41.16 20.34
N LEU A 35 44.82 40.15 19.99
CA LEU A 35 46.29 40.25 20.00
C LEU A 35 46.81 39.76 18.62
N ALA A 36 47.28 40.73 17.84
CA ALA A 36 48.03 40.52 16.61
C ALA A 36 49.50 40.40 16.94
N VAL A 37 50.15 39.35 16.40
CA VAL A 37 51.60 39.32 16.32
C VAL A 37 51.97 39.33 14.84
N GLN A 38 52.57 40.44 14.40
CA GLN A 38 53.24 40.56 13.12
C GLN A 38 54.66 40.02 13.23
N VAL A 39 55.02 39.12 12.35
CA VAL A 39 56.45 38.89 12.02
C VAL A 39 56.64 39.12 10.52
N LYS A 40 57.43 40.16 10.20
CA LYS A 40 58.00 40.43 8.89
C LYS A 40 59.19 39.51 8.69
N ALA A 41 59.34 38.86 7.56
CA ALA A 41 60.62 38.48 6.99
C ALA A 41 60.51 38.39 5.47
N ALA A 42 61.63 38.75 4.87
CA ALA A 42 61.82 39.23 3.54
C ALA A 42 61.86 38.17 2.43
N SER A 43 61.69 38.69 1.22
CA SER A 43 61.79 38.07 -0.12
C SER A 43 62.97 37.16 -0.39
N LYS A 44 62.64 36.02 -1.10
CA LYS A 44 63.52 35.57 -2.22
C LYS A 44 62.64 34.93 -3.28
N LYS A 45 62.79 35.39 -4.52
CA LYS A 45 62.26 34.77 -5.74
C LYS A 45 63.02 33.47 -5.97
N ASP A 46 62.24 32.41 -6.21
CA ASP A 46 62.62 31.39 -7.17
C ASP A 46 61.34 30.79 -7.78
N SER A 47 61.41 30.67 -9.08
CA SER A 47 60.39 30.19 -9.97
C SER A 47 60.33 28.68 -9.95
N ASP A 48 59.22 28.11 -9.49
CA ASP A 48 58.80 26.76 -9.89
C ASP A 48 57.32 26.76 -10.18
N ALA A 49 56.97 26.32 -11.39
CA ALA A 49 55.61 26.20 -11.87
C ALA A 49 54.93 25.01 -11.21
N GLU A 50 54.23 25.24 -10.11
CA GLU A 50 53.26 24.26 -9.57
C GLU A 50 52.02 24.24 -10.46
N SER A 51 51.87 23.14 -11.18
CA SER A 51 50.62 22.81 -11.90
C SER A 51 49.48 22.74 -10.88
N LYS A 52 48.57 23.70 -10.90
CA LYS A 52 47.31 23.61 -10.18
C LYS A 52 46.54 22.42 -10.76
N ALA A 53 46.56 21.29 -10.07
CA ALA A 53 45.61 20.21 -10.32
C ALA A 53 44.20 20.77 -10.14
N THR A 54 43.43 20.84 -11.21
CA THR A 54 42.00 21.14 -11.20
C THR A 54 41.30 20.04 -10.38
N PRO A 55 40.47 20.36 -9.37
CA PRO A 55 39.81 19.32 -8.61
C PRO A 55 38.91 18.52 -9.56
N THR A 56 39.19 17.24 -9.69
CA THR A 56 38.32 16.28 -10.35
C THR A 56 36.91 16.41 -9.73
N PRO A 57 35.85 16.50 -10.51
CA PRO A 57 34.49 16.51 -9.95
C PRO A 57 34.31 15.23 -9.16
N THR A 58 34.28 15.32 -7.85
CA THR A 58 34.01 14.19 -6.98
C THR A 58 32.56 13.79 -7.25
N ALA A 59 32.31 12.58 -7.74
CA ALA A 59 30.96 12.02 -7.82
C ALA A 59 30.32 12.17 -6.44
N THR A 60 29.09 12.66 -6.40
CA THR A 60 28.32 12.74 -5.14
C THR A 60 28.27 11.34 -4.55
N PRO A 61 28.73 11.12 -3.31
CA PRO A 61 28.70 9.79 -2.74
C PRO A 61 27.24 9.29 -2.65
N PRO A 62 26.99 7.99 -2.85
CA PRO A 62 25.65 7.44 -2.76
C PRO A 62 25.05 7.71 -1.37
N ASN A 63 23.74 8.02 -1.31
CA ASN A 63 23.07 8.30 -0.04
C ASN A 63 22.97 7.05 0.84
N PHE A 64 22.91 5.87 0.22
CA PHE A 64 22.77 4.58 0.88
C PHE A 64 23.81 3.57 0.42
N LYS A 65 24.11 2.62 1.30
CA LYS A 65 24.87 1.41 0.97
C LYS A 65 24.03 0.20 1.32
N PRO A 66 23.96 -0.83 0.45
CA PRO A 66 23.33 -2.08 0.77
C PRO A 66 23.96 -2.72 2.02
N GLU A 67 23.14 -3.25 2.88
CA GLU A 67 23.58 -3.99 4.07
C GLU A 67 22.73 -5.24 4.25
N SER A 68 23.25 -6.26 4.90
CA SER A 68 22.48 -7.46 5.22
C SER A 68 23.08 -8.23 6.38
N THR A 69 22.23 -8.96 7.09
CA THR A 69 22.58 -10.01 8.04
C THR A 69 21.99 -11.32 7.56
N THR A 70 22.70 -12.42 7.83
CA THR A 70 22.23 -13.76 7.46
C THR A 70 22.17 -14.63 8.72
N THR A 71 21.05 -15.31 8.89
CA THR A 71 20.82 -16.26 9.99
C THR A 71 20.22 -17.55 9.43
N THR A 72 20.15 -18.58 10.25
CA THR A 72 19.50 -19.86 9.90
C THR A 72 18.40 -20.16 10.89
N GLY A 73 17.41 -20.92 10.46
CA GLY A 73 16.31 -21.36 11.32
C GLY A 73 15.56 -22.53 10.72
N SER A 74 14.52 -22.95 11.41
CA SER A 74 13.58 -23.94 10.91
C SER A 74 12.15 -23.53 11.21
N VAL A 75 11.23 -23.95 10.36
CA VAL A 75 9.79 -23.87 10.55
C VAL A 75 9.18 -25.25 10.33
N THR A 76 8.16 -25.60 11.09
CA THR A 76 7.38 -26.80 10.84
C THR A 76 6.10 -26.39 10.14
N VAL A 77 5.86 -26.90 8.93
CA VAL A 77 4.63 -26.68 8.16
C VAL A 77 3.95 -28.03 8.01
N GLU A 78 2.71 -28.13 8.45
CA GLU A 78 1.92 -29.37 8.43
C GLU A 78 2.67 -30.61 8.96
N GLY A 79 3.43 -30.42 10.04
CA GLY A 79 4.23 -31.47 10.70
C GLY A 79 5.59 -31.74 10.05
N SER A 80 5.91 -31.14 8.90
CA SER A 80 7.18 -31.30 8.19
C SER A 80 8.16 -30.17 8.52
N PRO A 81 9.36 -30.45 9.05
CA PRO A 81 10.36 -29.43 9.33
C PRO A 81 11.03 -28.95 8.04
N ILE A 82 11.17 -27.64 7.89
CA ILE A 82 11.83 -26.96 6.77
C ILE A 82 12.96 -26.11 7.34
N GLU A 83 14.20 -26.46 7.03
CA GLU A 83 15.35 -25.62 7.35
C GLU A 83 15.48 -24.49 6.32
N TYR A 84 15.77 -23.28 6.81
CA TYR A 84 15.93 -22.11 5.97
C TYR A 84 17.12 -21.25 6.36
N GLN A 85 17.60 -20.51 5.37
CA GLN A 85 18.46 -19.34 5.57
C GLN A 85 17.58 -18.10 5.51
N ALA A 86 17.69 -17.21 6.51
CA ALA A 86 17.03 -15.91 6.51
C ALA A 86 18.06 -14.81 6.23
N VAL A 87 17.73 -13.90 5.32
CA VAL A 87 18.51 -12.71 5.00
C VAL A 87 17.65 -11.48 5.28
N ALA A 88 18.05 -10.68 6.28
CA ALA A 88 17.45 -9.37 6.52
C ALA A 88 18.42 -8.28 6.03
N GLY A 89 17.99 -7.42 5.12
CA GLY A 89 18.90 -6.44 4.52
C GLY A 89 18.23 -5.39 3.68
N THR A 90 19.04 -4.60 2.97
CA THR A 90 18.56 -3.57 2.05
C THR A 90 19.17 -3.74 0.66
N LEU A 91 18.39 -3.32 -0.36
CA LEU A 91 18.86 -3.03 -1.71
C LEU A 91 18.62 -1.55 -2.00
N VAL A 92 19.54 -0.95 -2.75
CA VAL A 92 19.38 0.43 -3.22
C VAL A 92 18.72 0.39 -4.59
N VAL A 93 17.69 1.21 -4.77
CA VAL A 93 16.98 1.38 -6.03
C VAL A 93 16.91 2.85 -6.39
N HIS A 94 16.78 3.14 -7.67
CA HIS A 94 16.80 4.48 -8.24
C HIS A 94 15.46 4.81 -8.93
N PRO A 95 15.13 6.08 -9.08
CA PRO A 95 13.94 6.49 -9.82
C PRO A 95 14.10 6.29 -11.33
N LYS A 96 13.00 6.35 -12.05
CA LYS A 96 12.99 6.27 -13.52
C LYS A 96 13.94 7.29 -14.15
N GLY A 97 14.70 6.85 -15.15
CA GLY A 97 15.67 7.68 -15.87
C GLY A 97 17.06 7.71 -15.23
N TRP A 98 17.31 6.93 -14.21
CA TRP A 98 18.67 6.68 -13.72
C TRP A 98 19.38 5.68 -14.63
N ASP A 99 20.66 5.93 -14.90
CA ASP A 99 21.52 5.10 -15.76
C ASP A 99 22.89 4.91 -15.11
N ASP A 100 23.32 3.68 -14.91
CA ASP A 100 24.60 3.33 -14.32
C ASP A 100 25.82 3.68 -15.21
N ALA A 101 25.59 3.78 -16.53
CA ALA A 101 26.63 4.19 -17.49
C ALA A 101 26.78 5.71 -17.63
N ALA A 102 25.78 6.52 -17.22
CA ALA A 102 25.76 7.97 -17.41
C ALA A 102 26.96 8.68 -16.73
N SER A 103 27.43 8.19 -15.60
CA SER A 103 28.60 8.75 -14.90
C SER A 103 29.92 8.50 -15.63
N ALA A 104 30.00 7.46 -16.45
CA ALA A 104 31.20 7.15 -17.24
C ALA A 104 31.27 7.96 -18.55
N GLU A 105 30.12 8.34 -19.12
CA GLU A 105 30.07 9.18 -20.32
C GLU A 105 30.23 10.69 -20.00
N ASP A 106 29.80 11.16 -18.86
CA ASP A 106 29.90 12.56 -18.43
C ASP A 106 31.36 13.07 -18.36
N TRP A 107 32.30 12.23 -18.00
CA TRP A 107 33.71 12.67 -17.98
C TRP A 107 34.35 12.66 -19.37
N LYS A 108 33.98 11.71 -20.27
CA LYS A 108 34.43 11.69 -21.67
C LYS A 108 33.92 12.88 -22.47
N SER A 109 32.68 13.29 -22.23
CA SER A 109 32.09 14.47 -22.88
C SER A 109 32.68 15.78 -22.39
N LYS A 110 33.15 15.87 -21.14
CA LYS A 110 33.90 17.05 -20.64
C LYS A 110 35.30 17.16 -21.21
N GLU A 111 36.00 16.04 -21.32
CA GLU A 111 37.36 16.03 -21.89
C GLU A 111 37.36 16.39 -23.39
N SER A 112 36.33 15.99 -24.14
CA SER A 112 36.13 16.41 -25.53
C SER A 112 35.71 17.87 -25.65
N LYS A 113 34.84 18.40 -24.78
CA LYS A 113 34.42 19.80 -24.77
C LYS A 113 35.54 20.75 -24.32
N GLU A 114 36.43 20.34 -23.42
CA GLU A 114 37.59 21.13 -23.03
C GLU A 114 38.67 21.17 -24.14
N ARG A 115 38.82 20.12 -24.94
CA ARG A 115 39.62 20.11 -26.15
C ARG A 115 39.05 21.01 -27.25
N GLU A 116 37.74 20.89 -27.54
CA GLU A 116 37.05 21.72 -28.52
C GLU A 116 36.99 23.21 -28.12
N ALA A 117 36.78 23.52 -26.83
CA ALA A 117 36.80 24.90 -26.33
C ALA A 117 38.18 25.55 -26.36
N SER A 118 39.28 24.76 -26.44
CA SER A 118 40.65 25.27 -26.64
C SER A 118 40.97 25.54 -28.11
N GLU A 119 40.26 24.95 -29.04
CA GLU A 119 40.47 25.12 -30.49
C GLU A 119 39.49 26.13 -31.15
N GLU A 120 38.28 26.39 -30.57
CA GLU A 120 37.28 27.32 -31.12
C GLU A 120 37.19 28.65 -30.36
N ARG A 121 38.28 29.45 -30.40
CA ARG A 121 38.19 30.88 -30.12
C ARG A 121 38.10 31.69 -31.39
N ALA A 122 37.41 31.20 -32.43
CA ALA A 122 37.10 31.92 -33.65
C ALA A 122 35.73 31.48 -34.21
N GLU A 123 34.84 32.45 -34.29
CA GLU A 123 33.59 32.50 -35.06
C GLU A 123 32.32 31.88 -34.44
N LYS A 124 31.39 32.80 -34.10
CA LYS A 124 29.97 32.52 -33.89
C LYS A 124 29.22 32.38 -35.24
N PRO A 125 28.16 31.58 -35.32
CA PRO A 125 26.81 32.09 -34.98
C PRO A 125 25.95 31.14 -34.12
N GLN A 126 24.93 31.73 -33.48
CA GLN A 126 23.90 31.10 -32.68
C GLN A 126 23.01 30.20 -33.54
N THR A 127 22.67 29.09 -32.94
CA THR A 127 21.37 28.34 -32.87
C THR A 127 21.65 26.86 -32.88
N GLU A 128 21.36 26.25 -31.75
CA GLU A 128 20.62 25.00 -31.59
C GLU A 128 20.63 24.70 -30.10
N GLU A 129 19.43 24.63 -29.50
CA GLU A 129 19.23 24.12 -28.16
C GLU A 129 19.70 22.65 -28.14
N GLY A 130 20.95 22.44 -27.72
CA GLY A 130 21.46 21.12 -27.40
C GLY A 130 20.70 20.61 -26.17
N GLU A 131 20.00 19.51 -26.32
CA GLU A 131 19.48 18.74 -25.19
C GLU A 131 20.61 18.54 -24.18
N GLU A 132 20.52 19.24 -23.03
CA GLU A 132 21.35 18.91 -21.88
C GLU A 132 21.05 17.44 -21.52
N LYS A 133 21.95 16.52 -21.82
CA LYS A 133 21.88 15.15 -21.32
C LYS A 133 21.65 15.24 -19.82
N SER A 134 20.47 14.82 -19.37
CA SER A 134 20.04 14.95 -17.99
C SER A 134 21.03 14.20 -17.09
N LYS A 135 21.57 14.90 -16.08
CA LYS A 135 22.30 14.25 -15.01
C LYS A 135 21.38 13.25 -14.32
N ASN A 136 21.93 12.10 -13.93
CA ASN A 136 21.18 11.12 -13.13
C ASN A 136 20.42 11.79 -11.97
N PRO A 137 19.19 11.36 -11.68
CA PRO A 137 18.48 11.75 -10.47
C PRO A 137 19.35 11.50 -9.24
N THR A 138 19.31 12.40 -8.26
CA THR A 138 20.04 12.23 -7.00
C THR A 138 19.21 11.50 -5.94
N ALA A 139 17.93 11.24 -6.23
CA ALA A 139 17.05 10.49 -5.35
C ALA A 139 17.45 9.01 -5.35
N GLU A 140 17.40 8.40 -4.18
CA GLU A 140 17.65 6.97 -3.96
C GLU A 140 16.69 6.45 -2.90
N ALA A 141 16.29 5.18 -3.04
CA ALA A 141 15.61 4.45 -1.98
C ALA A 141 16.45 3.24 -1.55
N SER A 142 16.65 3.11 -0.25
CA SER A 142 17.14 1.89 0.38
C SER A 142 15.93 1.07 0.80
N MET A 143 15.58 0.02 0.05
CA MET A 143 14.44 -0.84 0.32
C MET A 143 14.83 -2.02 1.19
N PHE A 144 14.19 -2.14 2.34
CA PHE A 144 14.40 -3.23 3.28
C PHE A 144 13.60 -4.46 2.87
N TYR A 145 14.19 -5.62 3.08
CA TYR A 145 13.53 -6.91 2.87
C TYR A 145 13.98 -7.95 3.90
N VAL A 146 13.13 -8.95 4.09
CA VAL A 146 13.50 -10.21 4.74
C VAL A 146 13.20 -11.35 3.77
N ALA A 147 14.25 -12.08 3.39
CA ALA A 147 14.13 -13.25 2.54
C ALA A 147 14.33 -14.52 3.34
N TYR A 148 13.48 -15.53 3.12
CA TYR A 148 13.60 -16.88 3.65
C TYR A 148 13.79 -17.84 2.49
N ASN A 149 14.95 -18.50 2.45
CA ASN A 149 15.31 -19.44 1.39
C ASN A 149 15.45 -20.83 2.00
N LYS A 150 14.69 -21.80 1.47
CA LYS A 150 14.79 -23.21 1.90
C LYS A 150 16.21 -23.72 1.65
N GLN A 151 16.83 -24.30 2.69
CA GLN A 151 18.17 -24.87 2.55
C GLN A 151 18.15 -26.13 1.67
N HIS A 152 19.26 -26.38 0.99
CA HIS A 152 19.46 -27.53 0.11
C HIS A 152 18.50 -27.63 -1.09
N ALA A 153 17.79 -26.52 -1.42
CA ALA A 153 16.99 -26.41 -2.63
C ALA A 153 17.83 -25.82 -3.78
N GLU A 154 17.59 -26.32 -5.00
CA GLU A 154 18.17 -25.73 -6.22
C GLU A 154 17.38 -24.48 -6.60
N PRO A 155 18.02 -23.31 -6.79
CA PRO A 155 17.31 -22.07 -7.10
C PRO A 155 16.36 -22.15 -8.31
N ASP A 156 16.80 -22.79 -9.40
CA ASP A 156 16.01 -22.92 -10.64
C ASP A 156 14.79 -23.85 -10.49
N LYS A 157 14.80 -24.70 -9.46
CA LYS A 157 13.71 -25.63 -9.16
C LYS A 157 12.89 -25.20 -7.93
N ARG A 158 13.03 -23.95 -7.52
CA ARG A 158 12.35 -23.41 -6.36
C ARG A 158 11.65 -22.09 -6.71
N PRO A 159 10.33 -21.97 -6.54
CA PRO A 159 9.63 -20.72 -6.71
C PRO A 159 10.17 -19.62 -5.78
N VAL A 160 10.07 -18.37 -6.18
CA VAL A 160 10.30 -17.19 -5.35
C VAL A 160 9.08 -16.29 -5.39
N THR A 161 8.56 -15.94 -4.21
CA THR A 161 7.39 -15.06 -4.05
C THR A 161 7.81 -13.76 -3.39
N PHE A 162 7.52 -12.63 -4.03
CA PHE A 162 7.69 -11.29 -3.47
C PHE A 162 6.38 -10.84 -2.83
N LEU A 163 6.41 -10.62 -1.51
CA LEU A 163 5.23 -10.28 -0.71
C LEU A 163 5.31 -8.84 -0.22
N PHE A 164 4.20 -8.12 -0.31
CA PHE A 164 4.13 -6.74 0.16
C PHE A 164 2.70 -6.32 0.53
N ASN A 165 2.59 -5.60 1.65
CA ASN A 165 1.37 -4.90 2.03
C ASN A 165 1.23 -3.57 1.27
N GLY A 166 0.05 -2.99 1.34
CA GLY A 166 -0.33 -1.79 0.60
C GLY A 166 -0.25 -0.49 1.38
N GLY A 167 -1.37 0.05 1.73
CA GLY A 167 -1.55 1.35 2.38
C GLY A 167 -2.23 2.38 1.48
N PRO A 168 -1.56 3.15 0.58
CA PRO A 168 -0.11 3.22 0.36
C PRO A 168 0.67 3.70 1.57
N GLY A 169 1.90 3.21 1.69
CA GLY A 169 2.78 3.57 2.81
C GLY A 169 2.73 2.62 4.01
N SER A 170 2.27 1.38 3.84
CA SER A 170 2.42 0.32 4.86
C SER A 170 3.72 -0.45 4.65
N SER A 171 4.34 -0.87 5.76
CA SER A 171 5.37 -1.90 5.74
C SER A 171 4.74 -3.30 5.62
N THR A 172 5.55 -4.31 5.34
CA THR A 172 5.07 -5.68 5.10
C THR A 172 5.01 -6.52 6.39
N VAL A 173 4.98 -5.87 7.55
CA VAL A 173 4.93 -6.53 8.86
C VAL A 173 3.69 -7.42 9.04
N TRP A 174 2.58 -7.08 8.40
CA TRP A 174 1.31 -7.79 8.55
C TRP A 174 1.35 -9.15 7.87
N LEU A 175 1.70 -9.21 6.59
CA LEU A 175 1.92 -10.47 5.86
C LEU A 175 3.05 -11.29 6.48
N HIS A 176 4.12 -10.63 6.95
CA HIS A 176 5.28 -11.29 7.51
C HIS A 176 4.98 -12.01 8.82
N MET A 177 4.34 -11.31 9.78
CA MET A 177 4.09 -11.84 11.13
C MET A 177 2.70 -12.44 11.30
N GLY A 178 1.84 -12.34 10.32
CA GLY A 178 0.47 -12.85 10.42
C GLY A 178 0.16 -13.96 9.44
N ALA A 179 0.70 -13.88 8.20
CA ALA A 179 0.37 -14.80 7.13
C ALA A 179 1.44 -15.88 6.94
N PHE A 180 2.50 -15.58 6.19
CA PHE A 180 3.32 -16.60 5.54
C PHE A 180 4.76 -16.69 6.03
N GLY A 181 5.22 -15.78 6.90
CA GLY A 181 6.56 -15.89 7.50
C GLY A 181 6.72 -17.13 8.37
N PRO A 182 7.96 -17.57 8.68
CA PRO A 182 8.21 -18.78 9.49
C PRO A 182 7.73 -18.66 10.93
N ARG A 183 7.52 -17.44 11.41
CA ARG A 183 7.01 -17.12 12.75
C ARG A 183 5.79 -16.22 12.62
N ARG A 184 4.78 -16.45 13.45
CA ARG A 184 3.60 -15.59 13.52
C ARG A 184 3.31 -15.15 14.94
N VAL A 185 2.67 -13.99 15.06
CA VAL A 185 2.15 -13.48 16.33
C VAL A 185 0.73 -13.99 16.56
N ILE A 186 0.41 -14.34 17.80
CA ILE A 186 -0.96 -14.70 18.19
C ILE A 186 -1.73 -13.43 18.54
N THR A 187 -2.88 -13.24 17.91
CA THR A 187 -3.84 -12.16 18.21
C THR A 187 -5.21 -12.74 18.50
N ALA A 188 -6.06 -11.95 19.14
CA ALA A 188 -7.48 -12.29 19.27
C ALA A 188 -8.17 -12.22 17.89
N ASP A 189 -9.16 -13.09 17.68
CA ASP A 189 -9.81 -13.24 16.37
C ASP A 189 -10.81 -12.13 16.03
N ASN A 190 -11.57 -11.66 17.04
CA ASN A 190 -12.64 -10.65 16.84
C ASN A 190 -12.74 -9.64 17.99
N SER A 191 -11.71 -9.57 18.84
CA SER A 191 -11.69 -8.74 20.03
C SER A 191 -10.31 -8.12 20.23
N HIS A 192 -10.19 -7.21 21.19
CA HIS A 192 -8.93 -6.52 21.48
C HIS A 192 -7.90 -7.50 22.08
N THR A 193 -6.73 -7.63 21.44
CA THR A 193 -5.59 -8.37 21.97
C THR A 193 -5.00 -7.60 23.16
N PRO A 194 -4.87 -8.22 24.34
CA PRO A 194 -4.23 -7.57 25.51
C PRO A 194 -2.83 -7.03 25.18
N ALA A 195 -2.42 -5.98 25.89
CA ALA A 195 -1.06 -5.47 25.76
C ALA A 195 0.01 -6.51 26.13
N ALA A 196 1.26 -6.25 25.68
CA ALA A 196 2.39 -7.16 25.85
C ALA A 196 2.49 -7.77 27.27
N PRO A 197 3.02 -9.02 27.39
CA PRO A 197 3.86 -9.73 26.41
C PRO A 197 3.06 -10.46 25.32
N TYR A 198 3.48 -10.32 24.07
CA TYR A 198 2.87 -11.01 22.94
C TYR A 198 3.57 -12.34 22.66
N GLN A 199 2.82 -13.33 22.18
CA GLN A 199 3.34 -14.64 21.84
C GLN A 199 3.71 -14.72 20.36
N VAL A 200 4.96 -15.10 20.08
CA VAL A 200 5.43 -15.46 18.74
C VAL A 200 5.63 -16.95 18.68
N VAL A 201 5.00 -17.62 17.75
CA VAL A 201 4.98 -19.08 17.63
C VAL A 201 5.51 -19.54 16.28
N ASN A 202 5.74 -20.86 16.15
CA ASN A 202 5.92 -21.48 14.84
C ASN A 202 4.69 -21.18 13.96
N ASN A 203 4.91 -20.92 12.69
CA ASN A 203 3.82 -20.75 11.76
C ASN A 203 3.61 -22.03 10.95
N ASP A 204 2.63 -22.83 11.35
CA ASP A 204 2.29 -24.09 10.67
C ASP A 204 1.72 -23.85 9.25
N TYR A 205 1.47 -22.61 8.88
CA TYR A 205 0.93 -22.13 7.61
C TYR A 205 1.92 -21.19 6.88
N SER A 206 3.22 -21.38 7.11
CA SER A 206 4.25 -20.65 6.37
C SER A 206 4.33 -21.16 4.94
N LEU A 207 4.20 -20.28 3.96
CA LEU A 207 4.28 -20.62 2.53
C LEU A 207 5.71 -21.05 2.10
N LEU A 208 6.63 -21.24 3.06
CA LEU A 208 7.98 -21.74 2.81
C LEU A 208 8.00 -23.22 2.38
N ASP A 209 6.92 -23.94 2.50
CA ASP A 209 6.75 -25.27 1.90
C ASP A 209 6.66 -25.20 0.37
N ALA A 210 5.96 -24.22 -0.20
CA ALA A 210 5.73 -24.07 -1.63
C ALA A 210 6.76 -23.14 -2.32
N SER A 211 7.24 -22.08 -1.66
CA SER A 211 8.06 -21.03 -2.28
C SER A 211 9.13 -20.51 -1.32
N ASP A 212 10.23 -19.96 -1.85
CA ASP A 212 11.05 -19.02 -1.08
C ASP A 212 10.32 -17.68 -0.99
N LEU A 213 10.47 -16.99 0.14
CA LEU A 213 9.65 -15.83 0.48
C LEU A 213 10.51 -14.57 0.61
N VAL A 214 10.10 -13.48 -0.01
CA VAL A 214 10.78 -12.17 0.06
C VAL A 214 9.76 -11.13 0.49
N PHE A 215 9.77 -10.78 1.78
CA PHE A 215 8.93 -9.71 2.34
C PHE A 215 9.61 -8.37 2.13
N VAL A 216 8.98 -7.46 1.38
CA VAL A 216 9.59 -6.19 0.95
C VAL A 216 8.84 -5.02 1.58
N ASP A 217 9.56 -4.15 2.31
CA ASP A 217 9.01 -2.89 2.79
C ASP A 217 9.07 -1.82 1.69
N ALA A 218 7.94 -1.17 1.40
CA ALA A 218 7.85 -0.09 0.41
C ALA A 218 8.77 1.10 0.76
N PRO A 219 9.15 1.95 -0.22
CA PRO A 219 10.01 3.11 0.00
C PRO A 219 9.57 3.96 1.20
N GLY A 220 10.48 4.20 2.14
CA GLY A 220 10.27 4.99 3.36
C GLY A 220 9.59 4.27 4.52
N THR A 221 8.95 3.12 4.31
CA THR A 221 8.29 2.31 5.35
C THR A 221 9.25 1.35 6.04
N GLY A 222 8.84 0.74 7.11
CA GLY A 222 9.65 -0.23 7.85
C GLY A 222 11.06 0.25 8.14
N PHE A 223 12.06 -0.48 7.69
CA PHE A 223 13.44 -0.01 7.68
C PHE A 223 13.87 0.62 6.34
N SER A 224 13.00 0.66 5.33
CA SER A 224 13.26 1.37 4.07
C SER A 224 13.40 2.87 4.29
N ARG A 225 14.26 3.52 3.53
CA ARG A 225 14.51 4.97 3.59
C ARG A 225 14.62 5.55 2.18
N ILE A 226 14.27 6.80 2.02
CA ILE A 226 14.43 7.57 0.80
C ILE A 226 15.30 8.81 1.08
N ALA A 227 16.16 9.18 0.13
CA ALA A 227 17.06 10.34 0.23
C ALA A 227 17.20 11.02 -1.13
N GLY A 228 17.90 12.14 -1.16
CA GLY A 228 18.16 12.92 -2.37
C GLY A 228 17.12 14.00 -2.63
N LYS A 229 17.32 14.73 -3.73
CA LYS A 229 16.41 15.79 -4.15
C LYS A 229 15.12 15.19 -4.70
N ASP A 230 13.98 15.84 -4.40
CA ASP A 230 12.64 15.45 -4.88
C ASP A 230 12.23 14.00 -4.53
N LYS A 231 12.88 13.37 -3.55
CA LYS A 231 12.73 11.97 -3.16
C LYS A 231 11.27 11.52 -2.93
N GLU A 232 10.40 12.42 -2.41
CA GLU A 232 8.99 12.08 -2.20
C GLU A 232 8.25 11.99 -3.54
N LYS A 233 8.53 12.88 -4.47
CA LYS A 233 7.96 12.86 -5.82
C LYS A 233 8.45 11.64 -6.60
N GLU A 234 9.69 11.24 -6.41
CA GLU A 234 10.35 10.15 -7.14
C GLU A 234 9.98 8.76 -6.62
N PHE A 235 9.33 8.64 -5.42
CA PHE A 235 8.98 7.35 -4.83
C PHE A 235 7.54 7.26 -4.31
N TYR A 236 6.80 8.36 -4.16
CA TYR A 236 5.45 8.35 -3.61
C TYR A 236 4.40 8.64 -4.68
N GLY A 237 3.96 7.61 -5.35
CA GLY A 237 2.93 7.63 -6.38
C GLY A 237 2.74 6.25 -6.98
N VAL A 238 1.71 6.08 -7.81
CA VAL A 238 1.37 4.80 -8.42
C VAL A 238 2.53 4.27 -9.24
N ASP A 239 2.99 5.02 -10.22
CA ASP A 239 4.05 4.61 -11.14
C ASP A 239 5.44 4.60 -10.48
N PRO A 240 5.86 5.63 -9.69
CA PRO A 240 7.15 5.62 -9.02
C PRO A 240 7.32 4.48 -8.01
N ASP A 241 6.26 4.12 -7.28
CA ASP A 241 6.26 3.03 -6.33
C ASP A 241 6.41 1.68 -7.04
N ALA A 242 5.65 1.44 -8.13
CA ALA A 242 5.78 0.24 -8.95
C ALA A 242 7.18 0.12 -9.57
N HIS A 243 7.75 1.21 -10.07
CA HIS A 243 9.12 1.24 -10.60
C HIS A 243 10.15 0.87 -9.54
N ALA A 244 10.04 1.40 -8.31
CA ALA A 244 10.94 1.06 -7.22
C ALA A 244 10.90 -0.45 -6.88
N PHE A 245 9.71 -1.06 -6.93
CA PHE A 245 9.55 -2.50 -6.75
C PHE A 245 10.12 -3.30 -7.94
N ALA A 246 9.99 -2.83 -9.18
CA ALA A 246 10.58 -3.48 -10.35
C ALA A 246 12.11 -3.49 -10.24
N GLU A 247 12.72 -2.33 -9.95
CA GLU A 247 14.16 -2.20 -9.69
C GLU A 247 14.61 -3.13 -8.56
N PHE A 248 13.85 -3.19 -7.45
CA PHE A 248 14.14 -4.09 -6.34
C PHE A 248 14.15 -5.56 -6.77
N ILE A 249 13.13 -6.00 -7.52
CA ILE A 249 13.01 -7.39 -7.99
C ILE A 249 14.17 -7.75 -8.90
N VAL A 250 14.49 -6.91 -9.88
CA VAL A 250 15.62 -7.11 -10.81
C VAL A 250 16.94 -7.20 -10.05
N ALA A 251 17.17 -6.28 -9.12
CA ALA A 251 18.37 -6.30 -8.27
C ALA A 251 18.44 -7.55 -7.39
N TYR A 252 17.30 -8.00 -6.83
CA TYR A 252 17.22 -9.22 -6.03
C TYR A 252 17.51 -10.48 -6.86
N LEU A 253 16.86 -10.62 -8.01
CA LEU A 253 17.07 -11.76 -8.91
C LEU A 253 18.53 -11.85 -9.37
N THR A 254 19.15 -10.71 -9.69
CA THR A 254 20.57 -10.63 -10.07
C THR A 254 21.47 -11.02 -8.91
N LYS A 255 21.26 -10.42 -7.73
CA LYS A 255 22.11 -10.66 -6.54
C LYS A 255 22.09 -12.11 -6.07
N TYR A 256 20.92 -12.77 -6.15
CA TYR A 256 20.72 -14.12 -5.62
C TYR A 256 20.63 -15.21 -6.67
N GLY A 257 20.89 -14.87 -7.96
CA GLY A 257 20.88 -15.85 -9.07
C GLY A 257 19.51 -16.49 -9.29
N ARG A 258 18.40 -15.72 -9.17
CA ARG A 258 17.03 -16.24 -9.25
C ARG A 258 16.33 -15.94 -10.56
N TRP A 259 17.05 -15.56 -11.60
CA TRP A 259 16.47 -15.23 -12.91
C TRP A 259 15.66 -16.37 -13.54
N ASN A 260 16.08 -17.61 -13.35
CA ASN A 260 15.42 -18.78 -13.90
C ASN A 260 14.47 -19.49 -12.92
N SER A 261 14.21 -18.92 -11.73
CA SER A 261 13.21 -19.43 -10.80
C SER A 261 11.79 -19.12 -11.28
N PRO A 262 10.78 -19.97 -11.02
CA PRO A 262 9.38 -19.53 -11.09
C PRO A 262 9.13 -18.35 -10.15
N LYS A 263 8.41 -17.33 -10.62
CA LYS A 263 8.30 -16.03 -9.91
C LYS A 263 6.85 -15.65 -9.67
N TYR A 264 6.58 -15.18 -8.46
CA TYR A 264 5.24 -14.79 -8.01
C TYR A 264 5.26 -13.44 -7.29
N LEU A 265 4.15 -12.70 -7.39
CA LEU A 265 3.83 -11.57 -6.53
C LEU A 265 2.69 -11.96 -5.58
N PHE A 266 2.75 -11.46 -4.35
CA PHE A 266 1.65 -11.49 -3.40
C PHE A 266 1.43 -10.08 -2.87
N GLY A 267 0.40 -9.41 -3.38
CA GLY A 267 0.04 -8.04 -2.98
C GLY A 267 -1.24 -8.02 -2.15
N GLU A 268 -1.23 -7.26 -1.05
CA GLU A 268 -2.42 -7.03 -0.22
C GLU A 268 -2.84 -5.57 -0.27
N SER A 269 -4.17 -5.31 -0.36
CA SER A 269 -4.73 -3.96 -0.31
C SER A 269 -4.19 -3.09 -1.47
N TYR A 270 -3.66 -1.89 -1.21
CA TYR A 270 -2.93 -1.10 -2.22
C TYR A 270 -1.77 -1.89 -2.89
N GLY A 271 -1.31 -2.98 -2.30
CA GLY A 271 -0.38 -3.92 -2.96
C GLY A 271 -0.97 -4.56 -4.22
N THR A 272 -2.28 -4.56 -4.40
CA THR A 272 -2.93 -5.13 -5.59
C THR A 272 -2.86 -4.22 -6.81
N PRO A 273 -3.17 -2.90 -6.77
CA PRO A 273 -2.87 -2.01 -7.89
C PRO A 273 -1.36 -1.92 -8.16
N ARG A 274 -0.51 -1.95 -7.11
CA ARG A 274 0.95 -2.09 -7.30
C ARG A 274 1.27 -3.33 -8.11
N SER A 275 0.71 -4.49 -7.78
CA SER A 275 0.96 -5.75 -8.49
C SER A 275 0.54 -5.68 -9.97
N ALA A 276 -0.59 -5.05 -10.26
CA ALA A 276 -1.09 -4.88 -11.62
C ALA A 276 -0.14 -4.04 -12.48
N VAL A 277 0.29 -2.87 -11.98
CA VAL A 277 1.25 -2.00 -12.67
C VAL A 277 2.62 -2.68 -12.76
N LEU A 278 3.07 -3.31 -11.66
CA LEU A 278 4.38 -3.96 -11.57
C LEU A 278 4.53 -5.12 -12.54
N VAL A 279 3.53 -6.00 -12.65
CA VAL A 279 3.61 -7.14 -13.59
C VAL A 279 3.67 -6.65 -15.04
N ASN A 280 2.90 -5.63 -15.40
CA ASN A 280 2.95 -5.02 -16.72
C ASN A 280 4.32 -4.38 -17.00
N MET A 281 4.86 -3.64 -16.03
CA MET A 281 6.18 -2.98 -16.12
C MET A 281 7.32 -4.01 -16.23
N LEU A 282 7.30 -5.08 -15.43
CA LEU A 282 8.32 -6.13 -15.49
C LEU A 282 8.38 -6.79 -16.86
N GLN A 283 7.23 -7.02 -17.50
CA GLN A 283 7.15 -7.61 -18.82
C GLN A 283 7.63 -6.66 -19.94
N HIS A 284 7.22 -5.39 -19.91
CA HIS A 284 7.48 -4.46 -21.00
C HIS A 284 8.82 -3.73 -20.90
N ASP A 285 9.28 -3.43 -19.67
CA ASP A 285 10.51 -2.64 -19.45
C ASP A 285 11.72 -3.54 -19.15
N TYR A 286 11.50 -4.81 -18.70
CA TYR A 286 12.58 -5.70 -18.25
C TYR A 286 12.55 -7.09 -18.91
N ASP A 287 11.64 -7.36 -19.84
CA ASP A 287 11.44 -8.68 -20.50
C ASP A 287 11.36 -9.83 -19.45
N LEU A 288 10.65 -9.59 -18.34
CA LEU A 288 10.58 -10.50 -17.21
C LEU A 288 9.14 -10.99 -16.99
N ASP A 289 8.89 -12.25 -17.32
CA ASP A 289 7.61 -12.91 -17.07
C ASP A 289 7.49 -13.45 -15.64
N LEU A 290 6.26 -13.39 -15.13
CA LEU A 290 5.86 -14.02 -13.88
C LEU A 290 4.98 -15.24 -14.17
N ASN A 291 5.04 -16.24 -13.27
CA ASN A 291 4.16 -17.40 -13.31
C ASN A 291 2.76 -17.06 -12.76
N GLY A 292 2.69 -16.21 -11.74
CA GLY A 292 1.41 -15.83 -11.18
C GLY A 292 1.46 -14.58 -10.28
N VAL A 293 0.28 -13.99 -10.10
CA VAL A 293 0.05 -12.86 -9.20
C VAL A 293 -1.10 -13.22 -8.26
N MET A 294 -0.85 -13.16 -6.97
CA MET A 294 -1.82 -13.36 -5.90
C MET A 294 -2.23 -11.99 -5.33
N MET A 295 -3.52 -11.71 -5.35
CA MET A 295 -4.10 -10.43 -4.93
C MET A 295 -5.05 -10.65 -3.76
N LEU A 296 -4.67 -10.15 -2.58
CA LEU A 296 -5.47 -10.23 -1.37
C LEU A 296 -6.15 -8.89 -1.10
N SER A 297 -7.47 -8.91 -0.88
CA SER A 297 -8.25 -7.73 -0.50
C SER A 297 -8.07 -6.60 -1.52
N GLN A 298 -8.50 -6.90 -2.75
CA GLN A 298 -8.18 -6.17 -3.98
C GLN A 298 -8.96 -4.86 -4.13
N ILE A 299 -8.27 -3.86 -4.69
CA ILE A 299 -8.82 -2.68 -5.33
C ILE A 299 -7.94 -2.33 -6.54
N LEU A 300 -8.50 -2.26 -7.75
CA LEU A 300 -7.78 -1.85 -8.96
C LEU A 300 -8.30 -0.53 -9.54
N ASN A 301 -9.58 -0.24 -9.33
CA ASN A 301 -10.24 0.97 -9.82
C ASN A 301 -10.78 1.82 -8.66
N PHE A 302 -10.13 2.94 -8.38
CA PHE A 302 -10.49 3.80 -7.23
C PHE A 302 -11.80 4.58 -7.41
N ASP A 303 -12.41 4.59 -8.60
CA ASP A 303 -13.78 5.07 -8.79
C ASP A 303 -14.83 4.14 -8.14
N LEU A 304 -14.45 2.88 -7.84
CA LEU A 304 -15.33 1.88 -7.21
C LEU A 304 -15.18 1.84 -5.68
N SER A 305 -14.24 2.59 -5.11
CA SER A 305 -13.97 2.58 -3.68
C SER A 305 -15.19 2.96 -2.83
N VAL A 306 -15.45 2.17 -1.80
CA VAL A 306 -16.48 2.42 -0.78
C VAL A 306 -16.16 3.63 0.10
N ASP A 307 -14.94 4.17 0.03
CA ASP A 307 -14.51 5.32 0.80
C ASP A 307 -14.93 6.63 0.12
N ARG A 308 -15.90 7.32 0.70
CA ARG A 308 -16.40 8.64 0.26
C ARG A 308 -16.91 8.67 -1.19
N PRO A 309 -17.76 7.75 -1.59
CA PRO A 309 -18.32 7.72 -2.93
C PRO A 309 -19.16 8.97 -3.25
N GLU A 310 -19.65 9.68 -2.23
CA GLU A 310 -20.39 10.94 -2.38
C GLU A 310 -19.55 12.07 -3.00
N ASN A 311 -18.22 11.95 -3.02
CA ASN A 311 -17.33 12.91 -3.71
C ASN A 311 -17.35 12.74 -5.24
N ASN A 312 -17.88 11.64 -5.75
CA ASN A 312 -18.01 11.33 -7.18
C ASN A 312 -19.48 11.05 -7.55
N PRO A 313 -20.36 12.06 -7.45
CA PRO A 313 -21.79 11.88 -7.66
C PRO A 313 -22.10 11.43 -9.09
N GLY A 314 -22.94 10.40 -9.22
CA GLY A 314 -23.29 9.76 -10.48
C GLY A 314 -22.52 8.47 -10.74
N ILE A 315 -21.50 8.15 -9.96
CA ILE A 315 -20.91 6.82 -9.89
C ILE A 315 -21.60 6.06 -8.76
N GLU A 316 -22.46 5.12 -9.10
CA GLU A 316 -23.31 4.41 -8.14
C GLU A 316 -22.72 3.05 -7.71
N LEU A 317 -21.80 2.50 -8.47
CA LEU A 317 -21.20 1.17 -8.23
C LEU A 317 -20.61 0.99 -6.82
N PRO A 318 -19.95 1.97 -6.19
CA PRO A 318 -19.43 1.80 -4.83
C PRO A 318 -20.52 1.37 -3.83
N TYR A 319 -21.71 1.96 -3.90
CA TYR A 319 -22.83 1.61 -3.02
C TYR A 319 -23.39 0.21 -3.30
N ILE A 320 -23.43 -0.16 -4.59
CA ILE A 320 -23.93 -1.44 -5.07
C ILE A 320 -23.01 -2.58 -4.63
N LEU A 321 -21.71 -2.41 -4.87
CA LEU A 321 -20.70 -3.43 -4.63
C LEU A 321 -20.37 -3.63 -3.13
N ALA A 322 -20.61 -2.61 -2.30
CA ALA A 322 -20.44 -2.71 -0.85
C ALA A 322 -21.62 -3.44 -0.16
N LEU A 323 -22.81 -3.51 -0.77
CA LEU A 323 -24.01 -4.05 -0.14
C LEU A 323 -23.85 -5.50 0.36
N PRO A 324 -23.22 -6.43 -0.37
CA PRO A 324 -23.00 -7.78 0.14
C PRO A 324 -22.15 -7.82 1.42
N THR A 325 -21.12 -6.98 1.54
CA THR A 325 -20.32 -6.85 2.77
C THR A 325 -21.12 -6.23 3.93
N TYR A 326 -21.99 -5.26 3.66
CA TYR A 326 -22.91 -4.75 4.69
C TYR A 326 -23.85 -5.84 5.21
N ALA A 327 -24.38 -6.67 4.31
CA ALA A 327 -25.24 -7.79 4.66
C ALA A 327 -24.50 -8.87 5.47
N ALA A 328 -23.27 -9.21 5.07
CA ALA A 328 -22.41 -10.12 5.82
C ALA A 328 -22.18 -9.60 7.25
N SER A 329 -21.86 -8.32 7.38
CA SER A 329 -21.63 -7.66 8.68
C SER A 329 -22.87 -7.66 9.57
N ALA A 330 -24.04 -7.33 9.01
CA ALA A 330 -25.30 -7.35 9.73
C ALA A 330 -25.70 -8.78 10.15
N TRP A 331 -25.42 -9.76 9.30
CA TRP A 331 -25.60 -11.19 9.62
C TRP A 331 -24.71 -11.62 10.80
N TYR A 332 -23.43 -11.29 10.76
CA TYR A 332 -22.47 -11.64 11.81
C TYR A 332 -22.88 -11.04 13.18
N HIS A 333 -23.27 -9.76 13.20
CA HIS A 333 -23.67 -9.07 14.42
C HIS A 333 -25.11 -9.30 14.85
N HIS A 334 -25.83 -10.22 14.20
CA HIS A 334 -27.25 -10.51 14.49
C HIS A 334 -28.15 -9.26 14.43
N LYS A 335 -27.90 -8.39 13.44
CA LYS A 335 -28.65 -7.14 13.23
C LYS A 335 -29.72 -7.25 12.14
N LEU A 336 -29.80 -8.39 11.46
CA LEU A 336 -30.86 -8.62 10.47
C LEU A 336 -32.24 -8.64 11.17
N PRO A 337 -33.27 -8.00 10.59
CA PRO A 337 -34.57 -7.94 11.19
C PRO A 337 -35.30 -9.29 11.12
N GLY A 338 -36.19 -9.56 12.12
CA GLY A 338 -37.03 -10.76 12.17
C GLY A 338 -36.40 -11.93 12.93
N PRO A 339 -37.20 -12.99 13.17
CA PRO A 339 -36.79 -14.11 14.02
C PRO A 339 -35.89 -15.14 13.28
N ASN A 340 -35.76 -15.07 11.96
CA ASN A 340 -35.11 -16.08 11.14
C ASN A 340 -33.91 -15.43 10.42
N SER A 341 -32.75 -15.31 11.11
CA SER A 341 -31.50 -15.03 10.41
C SER A 341 -31.15 -16.21 9.49
N PRO A 342 -30.63 -15.96 8.27
CA PRO A 342 -30.16 -17.01 7.38
C PRO A 342 -29.15 -17.91 8.10
N ALA A 343 -29.30 -19.24 7.97
CA ALA A 343 -28.47 -20.20 8.66
C ALA A 343 -27.05 -20.27 8.09
N ALA A 344 -26.89 -19.98 6.79
CA ALA A 344 -25.61 -20.00 6.08
C ALA A 344 -25.36 -18.66 5.38
N LEU A 345 -24.12 -18.18 5.49
CA LEU A 345 -23.71 -16.88 4.96
C LEU A 345 -23.72 -16.85 3.42
N GLU A 346 -23.07 -17.79 2.76
CA GLU A 346 -22.86 -17.77 1.32
C GLU A 346 -24.14 -17.79 0.48
N PRO A 347 -25.14 -18.67 0.75
CA PRO A 347 -26.41 -18.59 0.05
C PRO A 347 -27.16 -17.28 0.26
N PHE A 348 -27.06 -16.69 1.46
CA PHE A 348 -27.62 -15.38 1.75
C PHE A 348 -26.93 -14.28 0.94
N LEU A 349 -25.60 -14.29 0.84
CA LEU A 349 -24.87 -13.31 0.06
C LEU A 349 -25.20 -13.39 -1.43
N LYS A 350 -25.44 -14.60 -1.97
CA LYS A 350 -25.88 -14.75 -3.38
C LYS A 350 -27.24 -14.07 -3.64
N GLU A 351 -28.18 -14.13 -2.71
CA GLU A 351 -29.43 -13.37 -2.80
C GLU A 351 -29.16 -11.85 -2.81
N VAL A 352 -28.29 -11.39 -1.90
CA VAL A 352 -27.95 -9.97 -1.78
C VAL A 352 -27.22 -9.45 -3.03
N GLU A 353 -26.27 -10.21 -3.56
CA GLU A 353 -25.54 -9.90 -4.82
C GLU A 353 -26.51 -9.72 -5.98
N GLN A 354 -27.50 -10.62 -6.12
CA GLN A 354 -28.52 -10.51 -7.16
C GLN A 354 -29.37 -9.25 -6.99
N PHE A 355 -29.83 -8.95 -5.77
CA PHE A 355 -30.56 -7.72 -5.51
C PHE A 355 -29.72 -6.47 -5.78
N ALA A 356 -28.46 -6.47 -5.37
CA ALA A 356 -27.54 -5.36 -5.55
C ALA A 356 -27.36 -4.99 -7.03
N MET A 357 -27.12 -6.00 -7.88
CA MET A 357 -26.85 -5.79 -9.30
C MET A 357 -28.11 -5.58 -10.16
N ASN A 358 -29.31 -5.84 -9.63
CA ASN A 358 -30.56 -5.68 -10.36
C ASN A 358 -31.41 -4.53 -9.77
N ASP A 359 -32.23 -4.81 -8.78
CA ASP A 359 -33.23 -3.85 -8.29
C ASP A 359 -32.59 -2.61 -7.66
N TYR A 360 -31.51 -2.79 -6.88
CA TYR A 360 -30.83 -1.67 -6.24
C TYR A 360 -30.05 -0.82 -7.24
N ALA A 361 -29.33 -1.45 -8.17
CA ALA A 361 -28.64 -0.76 -9.25
C ALA A 361 -29.60 0.07 -10.11
N HIS A 362 -30.75 -0.52 -10.49
CA HIS A 362 -31.78 0.18 -11.24
C HIS A 362 -32.32 1.39 -10.47
N ALA A 363 -32.66 1.20 -9.18
CA ALA A 363 -33.16 2.28 -8.34
C ALA A 363 -32.17 3.44 -8.18
N LEU A 364 -30.87 3.14 -8.05
CA LEU A 364 -29.84 4.18 -7.97
C LEU A 364 -29.66 4.92 -9.31
N ALA A 365 -29.74 4.20 -10.44
CA ALA A 365 -29.65 4.77 -11.79
C ALA A 365 -30.80 5.76 -12.09
N GLU A 366 -32.01 5.51 -11.59
CA GLU A 366 -33.13 6.45 -11.71
C GLU A 366 -32.94 7.74 -10.89
N GLY A 367 -32.15 7.68 -9.83
CA GLY A 367 -31.80 8.84 -9.02
C GLY A 367 -33.01 9.58 -8.46
N ALA A 368 -33.15 10.87 -8.77
CA ALA A 368 -34.25 11.71 -8.29
C ALA A 368 -35.59 11.41 -8.96
N THR A 369 -35.61 10.69 -10.08
CA THR A 369 -36.84 10.34 -10.82
C THR A 369 -37.50 9.08 -10.28
N LEU A 370 -36.82 8.31 -9.43
CA LEU A 370 -37.36 7.11 -8.79
C LEU A 370 -38.67 7.45 -8.03
N PRO A 371 -39.81 6.79 -8.34
CA PRO A 371 -41.08 7.06 -7.66
C PRO A 371 -40.97 6.82 -6.16
N LYS A 372 -41.72 7.60 -5.37
CA LYS A 372 -41.68 7.48 -3.90
C LYS A 372 -42.05 6.09 -3.38
N PRO A 373 -43.08 5.37 -3.92
CA PRO A 373 -43.37 4.01 -3.49
C PRO A 373 -42.21 3.05 -3.74
N ASP A 374 -41.55 3.14 -4.91
CA ASP A 374 -40.45 2.27 -5.28
C ASP A 374 -39.24 2.55 -4.40
N ARG A 375 -38.95 3.84 -4.15
CA ARG A 375 -37.90 4.24 -3.18
C ARG A 375 -38.13 3.67 -1.79
N GLN A 376 -39.42 3.67 -1.32
CA GLN A 376 -39.79 3.07 -0.05
C GLN A 376 -39.54 1.56 -0.05
N ALA A 377 -39.95 0.86 -1.11
CA ALA A 377 -39.80 -0.59 -1.24
C ALA A 377 -38.29 -0.99 -1.26
N ILE A 378 -37.47 -0.26 -1.98
CA ILE A 378 -36.01 -0.47 -1.99
C ILE A 378 -35.41 -0.21 -0.59
N ALA A 379 -35.83 0.85 0.10
CA ALA A 379 -35.35 1.14 1.45
C ALA A 379 -35.73 0.04 2.46
N GLU A 380 -36.92 -0.53 2.34
CA GLU A 380 -37.39 -1.68 3.15
C GLU A 380 -36.56 -2.94 2.84
N LYS A 381 -36.23 -3.19 1.57
CA LYS A 381 -35.37 -4.32 1.19
C LYS A 381 -33.94 -4.13 1.69
N LEU A 382 -33.38 -2.93 1.56
CA LEU A 382 -32.06 -2.59 2.13
C LEU A 382 -32.04 -2.78 3.66
N HIS A 383 -33.12 -2.39 4.37
CA HIS A 383 -33.26 -2.66 5.79
C HIS A 383 -33.18 -4.16 6.11
N THR A 384 -33.80 -5.01 5.31
CA THR A 384 -33.75 -6.47 5.54
C THR A 384 -32.36 -7.05 5.41
N TYR A 385 -31.49 -6.44 4.60
CA TYR A 385 -30.12 -6.90 4.37
C TYR A 385 -29.10 -6.24 5.31
N THR A 386 -29.31 -4.97 5.68
CA THR A 386 -28.31 -4.20 6.43
C THR A 386 -28.62 -4.01 7.91
N GLY A 387 -29.88 -4.27 8.33
CA GLY A 387 -30.34 -3.96 9.68
C GLY A 387 -30.48 -2.47 9.99
N LEU A 388 -30.09 -1.57 9.09
CA LEU A 388 -30.22 -0.13 9.30
C LEU A 388 -31.68 0.32 9.23
N PRO A 389 -32.10 1.32 10.04
CA PRO A 389 -33.49 1.80 10.02
C PRO A 389 -33.90 2.34 8.64
N VAL A 390 -35.14 2.01 8.18
CA VAL A 390 -35.68 2.51 6.90
C VAL A 390 -35.62 4.04 6.80
N SER A 391 -35.91 4.73 7.91
CA SER A 391 -35.86 6.20 7.96
C SER A 391 -34.44 6.75 7.73
N TYR A 392 -33.40 6.03 8.19
CA TYR A 392 -32.02 6.37 7.93
C TYR A 392 -31.67 6.17 6.45
N ILE A 393 -32.02 5.02 5.89
CA ILE A 393 -31.78 4.67 4.47
C ILE A 393 -32.45 5.68 3.53
N LEU A 394 -33.70 6.07 3.82
CA LEU A 394 -34.41 7.10 3.05
C LEU A 394 -33.76 8.48 3.18
N LYS A 395 -33.29 8.85 4.38
CA LYS A 395 -32.54 10.10 4.61
C LYS A 395 -31.21 10.12 3.85
N ALA A 396 -30.52 9.00 3.76
CA ALA A 396 -29.30 8.81 2.98
C ALA A 396 -29.57 8.73 1.45
N ASN A 397 -30.84 8.87 1.03
CA ASN A 397 -31.25 8.74 -0.37
C ASN A 397 -30.80 7.39 -0.99
N LEU A 398 -30.93 6.32 -0.23
CA LEU A 398 -30.50 4.94 -0.53
C LEU A 398 -28.96 4.74 -0.62
N ARG A 399 -28.15 5.78 -0.41
CA ARG A 399 -26.68 5.78 -0.58
C ARG A 399 -26.02 5.84 0.79
N ILE A 400 -25.45 4.73 1.23
CA ILE A 400 -24.78 4.59 2.53
C ILE A 400 -23.34 4.26 2.25
N ASP A 401 -22.40 5.08 2.71
CA ASP A 401 -20.97 4.81 2.60
C ASP A 401 -20.46 3.86 3.68
N GLY A 402 -19.23 3.34 3.51
CA GLY A 402 -18.65 2.38 4.43
C GLY A 402 -18.44 2.93 5.84
N GLY A 403 -18.02 4.18 5.96
CA GLY A 403 -17.78 4.86 7.24
C GLY A 403 -19.09 5.11 8.02
N GLU A 404 -20.15 5.47 7.30
CA GLU A 404 -21.50 5.62 7.85
C GLU A 404 -22.06 4.28 8.30
N PHE A 405 -21.93 3.23 7.49
CA PHE A 405 -22.37 1.88 7.85
C PHE A 405 -21.66 1.38 9.10
N ALA A 406 -20.31 1.45 9.15
CA ALA A 406 -19.52 1.03 10.29
C ALA A 406 -19.91 1.75 11.59
N LYS A 407 -20.29 3.04 11.51
CA LYS A 407 -20.78 3.80 12.67
C LYS A 407 -22.17 3.38 13.10
N ASN A 408 -23.08 3.15 12.15
CA ASN A 408 -24.52 3.03 12.46
C ASN A 408 -24.99 1.60 12.75
N LEU A 409 -24.27 0.56 12.31
CA LEU A 409 -24.69 -0.83 12.50
C LEU A 409 -24.91 -1.20 13.98
N GLN A 410 -24.06 -0.69 14.88
CA GLN A 410 -24.10 -0.99 16.32
C GLN A 410 -24.28 0.26 17.19
N ASP A 411 -24.73 1.38 16.61
CA ASP A 411 -24.84 2.68 17.29
C ASP A 411 -25.70 2.63 18.55
N ALA A 412 -26.78 1.85 18.55
CA ALA A 412 -27.67 1.69 19.70
C ALA A 412 -26.98 1.15 20.97
N THR A 413 -25.79 0.61 20.87
CA THR A 413 -24.97 0.09 21.98
C THR A 413 -23.67 0.85 22.15
N ASP A 414 -23.54 2.05 21.56
CA ASP A 414 -22.35 2.89 21.56
C ASP A 414 -21.08 2.17 21.05
N MET A 415 -21.26 1.26 20.09
CA MET A 415 -20.17 0.50 19.46
C MET A 415 -19.97 0.92 18.01
N THR A 416 -18.71 0.93 17.59
CA THR A 416 -18.27 1.12 16.21
C THR A 416 -17.80 -0.22 15.64
N THR A 417 -18.24 -0.55 14.44
CA THR A 417 -17.83 -1.75 13.69
C THR A 417 -16.51 -1.48 12.96
N GLY A 418 -15.68 -2.49 12.83
CA GLY A 418 -14.40 -2.41 12.09
C GLY A 418 -14.58 -2.13 10.60
N ARG A 419 -13.64 -1.39 10.02
CA ARG A 419 -13.55 -1.18 8.57
C ARG A 419 -12.71 -2.26 7.90
N LEU A 420 -11.55 -2.58 8.46
CA LEU A 420 -10.69 -3.65 7.94
C LEU A 420 -11.31 -5.04 8.18
N ASP A 421 -12.03 -5.20 9.28
CA ASP A 421 -12.76 -6.44 9.57
C ASP A 421 -14.00 -6.12 10.38
N THR A 422 -15.15 -6.24 9.77
CA THR A 422 -16.43 -5.89 10.40
C THR A 422 -16.83 -6.84 11.52
N ARG A 423 -16.14 -7.96 11.75
CA ARG A 423 -16.33 -8.83 12.91
C ARG A 423 -15.84 -8.16 14.20
N PHE A 424 -14.87 -7.25 14.09
CA PHE A 424 -14.39 -6.46 15.22
C PHE A 424 -15.32 -5.32 15.56
N SER A 425 -15.48 -5.07 16.85
CA SER A 425 -16.23 -3.94 17.39
C SER A 425 -15.45 -3.30 18.52
N GLY A 426 -15.62 -2.00 18.69
CA GLY A 426 -15.03 -1.25 19.78
C GLY A 426 -15.89 -0.06 20.22
N PRO A 427 -15.66 0.50 21.41
CA PRO A 427 -16.41 1.67 21.89
C PRO A 427 -16.33 2.85 20.93
N THR A 428 -17.46 3.47 20.63
CA THR A 428 -17.54 4.65 19.78
C THR A 428 -16.83 5.84 20.44
N ILE A 429 -15.84 6.43 19.73
CA ILE A 429 -15.09 7.59 20.26
C ILE A 429 -15.97 8.85 20.29
N ASP A 430 -16.77 9.08 19.25
CA ASP A 430 -17.68 10.21 19.14
C ASP A 430 -19.08 9.72 18.80
N PRO A 431 -19.99 9.59 19.78
CA PRO A 431 -21.34 9.07 19.56
C PRO A 431 -22.17 9.87 18.57
N LEU A 432 -21.86 11.16 18.38
CA LEU A 432 -22.58 12.05 17.46
C LEU A 432 -21.89 12.19 16.10
N SER A 433 -20.81 11.49 15.85
CA SER A 433 -20.16 11.52 14.54
C SER A 433 -21.04 10.85 13.48
N LYS A 434 -20.93 11.36 12.24
CA LYS A 434 -21.58 10.74 11.06
C LYS A 434 -20.93 9.40 10.70
N GLU A 435 -19.61 9.33 10.80
CA GLU A 435 -18.78 8.21 10.39
C GLU A 435 -17.95 7.64 11.55
N ALA A 436 -17.48 6.41 11.41
CA ALA A 436 -16.50 5.81 12.31
C ALA A 436 -15.22 6.66 12.40
N LYS A 437 -14.71 6.91 13.61
CA LYS A 437 -13.52 7.74 13.85
C LYS A 437 -12.22 6.94 13.99
N TYR A 438 -12.30 5.63 14.02
CA TYR A 438 -11.15 4.72 14.06
C TYR A 438 -11.59 3.34 13.57
N ASP A 439 -10.62 2.50 13.31
CA ASP A 439 -10.84 1.11 12.96
C ASP A 439 -10.62 0.21 14.18
N PRO A 440 -11.65 -0.50 14.68
CA PRO A 440 -11.54 -1.42 15.80
C PRO A 440 -10.56 -2.56 15.59
N GLN A 441 -10.44 -3.15 14.38
CA GLN A 441 -9.46 -4.20 14.13
C GLN A 441 -8.02 -3.66 14.24
N ALA A 442 -7.73 -2.54 13.57
CA ALA A 442 -6.41 -1.92 13.65
C ALA A 442 -6.03 -1.61 15.12
N ALA A 443 -6.97 -1.07 15.90
CA ALA A 443 -6.76 -0.81 17.32
C ALA A 443 -6.53 -2.10 18.13
N ALA A 444 -7.18 -3.20 17.75
CA ALA A 444 -7.16 -4.45 18.48
C ALA A 444 -5.84 -5.23 18.32
N ILE A 445 -5.24 -5.24 17.14
CA ILE A 445 -4.15 -6.17 16.81
C ILE A 445 -2.83 -5.51 16.41
N SER A 446 -2.82 -4.25 15.93
CA SER A 446 -1.60 -3.64 15.36
C SER A 446 -0.41 -3.62 16.33
N SER A 447 -0.64 -3.37 17.62
CA SER A 447 0.43 -3.33 18.63
C SER A 447 1.13 -4.68 18.77
N ALA A 448 0.40 -5.78 18.64
CA ALA A 448 0.97 -7.13 18.70
C ALA A 448 1.92 -7.39 17.53
N TYR A 449 1.49 -7.09 16.30
CA TYR A 449 2.31 -7.26 15.10
C TYR A 449 3.59 -6.44 15.15
N VAL A 450 3.47 -5.15 15.41
CA VAL A 450 4.60 -4.23 15.44
C VAL A 450 5.60 -4.60 16.55
N SER A 451 5.12 -4.93 17.74
CA SER A 451 5.99 -5.31 18.86
C SER A 451 6.67 -6.65 18.62
N ALA A 452 5.92 -7.66 18.15
CA ALA A 452 6.44 -8.98 17.84
C ALA A 452 7.54 -8.92 16.76
N PHE A 453 7.30 -8.16 15.70
CA PHE A 453 8.30 -7.98 14.63
C PHE A 453 9.54 -7.25 15.13
N ASN A 454 9.38 -6.15 15.89
CA ASN A 454 10.51 -5.41 16.44
C ASN A 454 11.40 -6.26 17.34
N ASP A 455 10.81 -7.20 18.09
CA ASP A 455 11.55 -8.15 18.90
C ASP A 455 12.22 -9.22 18.03
N TYR A 456 11.47 -9.81 17.11
CA TYR A 456 11.92 -10.88 16.23
C TYR A 456 13.06 -10.45 15.30
N VAL A 457 12.94 -9.31 14.62
CA VAL A 457 13.93 -8.84 13.65
C VAL A 457 15.27 -8.53 14.32
N ARG A 458 15.26 -8.06 15.57
CA ARG A 458 16.49 -7.75 16.33
C ARG A 458 17.11 -8.98 16.97
N LYS A 459 16.30 -9.84 17.60
CA LYS A 459 16.81 -11.00 18.35
C LYS A 459 17.12 -12.19 17.47
N ALA A 460 16.27 -12.50 16.48
CA ALA A 460 16.39 -13.68 15.64
C ALA A 460 17.09 -13.40 14.31
N LEU A 461 16.81 -12.25 13.67
CA LEU A 461 17.42 -11.90 12.39
C LEU A 461 18.64 -10.98 12.54
N HIS A 462 18.94 -10.50 13.74
CA HIS A 462 20.10 -9.65 14.08
C HIS A 462 20.20 -8.37 13.25
N TYR A 463 19.06 -7.77 12.89
CA TYR A 463 19.01 -6.57 12.06
C TYR A 463 18.31 -5.40 12.77
N GLY A 464 18.76 -4.16 12.46
CA GLY A 464 18.08 -2.93 12.86
C GLY A 464 18.18 -2.57 14.34
N GLN A 465 19.29 -2.95 15.03
CA GLN A 465 19.48 -2.73 16.47
C GLN A 465 19.34 -1.25 16.88
N ASP A 466 19.85 -0.34 16.07
CA ASP A 466 19.87 1.10 16.25
C ASP A 466 18.91 1.87 15.32
N LYS A 467 18.08 1.14 14.54
CA LYS A 467 17.18 1.72 13.55
C LYS A 467 15.73 1.75 14.03
N THR A 468 15.01 2.80 13.70
CA THR A 468 13.58 2.89 13.93
C THR A 468 12.81 2.18 12.83
N TYR A 469 11.96 1.22 13.19
CA TYR A 469 10.99 0.60 12.31
C TYR A 469 9.74 1.47 12.17
N ARG A 470 9.28 1.73 10.94
CA ARG A 470 8.10 2.55 10.61
C ARG A 470 6.99 1.66 10.07
N PRO A 471 6.06 1.16 10.89
CA PRO A 471 5.02 0.22 10.43
C PRO A 471 4.11 0.82 9.36
N GLY A 472 3.96 2.15 9.34
CA GLY A 472 3.20 2.87 8.32
C GLY A 472 3.52 4.36 8.27
N LEU A 473 3.26 4.95 7.12
CA LEU A 473 3.34 6.38 6.84
C LEU A 473 1.96 6.89 6.39
N ARG A 474 1.61 8.12 6.78
CA ARG A 474 0.34 8.75 6.37
C ARG A 474 0.54 9.48 5.04
N LEU A 475 0.57 8.75 3.94
CA LEU A 475 0.92 9.29 2.62
C LEU A 475 -0.25 9.85 1.80
N TRP A 476 -1.51 9.70 2.24
CA TRP A 476 -2.70 10.12 1.50
C TRP A 476 -2.67 11.55 0.96
N LYS A 477 -1.95 12.46 1.61
CA LYS A 477 -1.83 13.86 1.17
C LYS A 477 -0.67 14.12 0.21
N THR A 478 0.28 13.23 0.15
CA THR A 478 1.54 13.37 -0.62
C THR A 478 1.66 12.33 -1.72
N TRP A 479 0.82 11.30 -1.69
CA TRP A 479 0.80 10.26 -2.70
C TRP A 479 0.26 10.79 -4.01
N ASN A 480 1.00 10.57 -5.10
CA ASN A 480 0.51 10.87 -6.44
C ASN A 480 -0.35 9.71 -6.95
N PHE A 481 -1.66 9.91 -7.00
CA PHE A 481 -2.62 8.96 -7.54
C PHE A 481 -2.75 9.00 -9.07
N GLN A 482 -2.05 9.89 -9.75
CA GLN A 482 -2.01 9.87 -11.21
C GLN A 482 -1.26 8.63 -11.68
N HIS A 483 -1.79 8.02 -12.75
CA HIS A 483 -1.26 6.79 -13.33
C HIS A 483 -1.20 6.91 -14.85
N GLN A 484 -0.10 6.45 -15.44
CA GLN A 484 0.08 6.38 -16.87
C GLN A 484 -0.37 5.00 -17.38
N LEU A 485 -1.49 4.98 -18.08
CA LEU A 485 -2.05 3.74 -18.63
C LEU A 485 -1.12 3.11 -19.70
N PRO A 486 -1.17 1.79 -19.90
CA PRO A 486 -0.40 1.10 -20.93
C PRO A 486 -0.63 1.72 -22.32
N GLY A 487 0.47 2.04 -23.02
CA GLY A 487 0.45 2.66 -24.35
C GLY A 487 0.23 4.17 -24.39
N GLU A 488 -0.08 4.80 -23.26
CA GLU A 488 -0.22 6.26 -23.17
C GLU A 488 1.12 6.95 -22.93
N THR A 489 1.25 8.21 -23.33
CA THR A 489 2.47 9.01 -23.16
C THR A 489 2.43 9.95 -21.96
N ARG A 490 1.28 10.08 -21.30
CA ARG A 490 1.03 10.96 -20.16
C ARG A 490 0.14 10.29 -19.14
N PRO A 491 0.26 10.65 -17.86
CA PRO A 491 -0.66 10.19 -16.84
C PRO A 491 -2.12 10.56 -17.14
N SER A 492 -3.05 9.68 -16.81
CA SER A 492 -4.48 9.92 -16.93
C SER A 492 -4.95 11.04 -15.99
N HIS A 493 -5.99 11.77 -16.40
CA HIS A 493 -6.71 12.72 -15.55
C HIS A 493 -7.89 12.09 -14.78
N GLN A 494 -8.16 10.81 -15.04
CA GLN A 494 -9.19 10.03 -14.35
C GLN A 494 -8.66 9.53 -13.00
N ALA A 495 -9.55 9.00 -12.16
CA ALA A 495 -9.13 8.27 -10.97
C ALA A 495 -8.21 7.10 -11.33
N THR A 496 -7.35 6.74 -10.40
CA THR A 496 -6.45 5.60 -10.58
C THR A 496 -7.23 4.34 -10.94
N ASN A 497 -6.89 3.74 -12.07
CA ASN A 497 -7.45 2.47 -12.53
C ASN A 497 -6.33 1.64 -13.17
N THR A 498 -5.97 0.55 -12.52
CA THR A 498 -4.87 -0.34 -12.93
C THR A 498 -5.38 -1.65 -13.55
N MET A 499 -6.69 -1.76 -13.81
CA MET A 499 -7.26 -2.88 -14.55
C MET A 499 -6.67 -3.00 -15.97
N PRO A 500 -6.42 -1.89 -16.72
CA PRO A 500 -5.75 -1.98 -18.02
C PRO A 500 -4.35 -2.58 -17.96
N ASP A 501 -3.59 -2.34 -16.89
CA ASP A 501 -2.25 -2.90 -16.69
C ASP A 501 -2.30 -4.41 -16.51
N LEU A 502 -3.17 -4.90 -15.61
CA LEU A 502 -3.36 -6.33 -15.42
C LEU A 502 -3.84 -7.00 -16.70
N ALA A 503 -4.79 -6.39 -17.40
CA ALA A 503 -5.27 -6.91 -18.69
C ALA A 503 -4.20 -6.91 -19.78
N SER A 504 -3.34 -5.89 -19.83
CA SER A 504 -2.17 -5.84 -20.71
C SER A 504 -1.21 -7.00 -20.42
N ALA A 505 -0.86 -7.17 -19.15
CA ALA A 505 0.03 -8.24 -18.72
C ALA A 505 -0.49 -9.63 -19.04
N MET A 506 -1.78 -9.91 -18.78
CA MET A 506 -2.41 -11.20 -19.11
C MET A 506 -2.51 -11.45 -20.61
N LYS A 507 -2.61 -10.41 -21.44
CA LYS A 507 -2.59 -10.56 -22.91
C LYS A 507 -1.20 -10.73 -23.47
N TYR A 508 -0.20 -10.08 -22.86
CA TYR A 508 1.20 -10.18 -23.26
C TYR A 508 1.79 -11.54 -22.89
N ASN A 509 1.53 -12.01 -21.66
CA ASN A 509 1.84 -13.37 -21.20
C ASN A 509 0.53 -14.17 -20.98
N PRO A 510 0.04 -14.93 -21.97
CA PRO A 510 -1.19 -15.70 -21.84
C PRO A 510 -1.12 -16.86 -20.83
N GLU A 511 0.08 -17.19 -20.33
CA GLU A 511 0.26 -18.21 -19.30
C GLU A 511 0.21 -17.64 -17.88
N LEU A 512 0.16 -16.31 -17.75
CA LEU A 512 0.04 -15.64 -16.44
C LEU A 512 -1.25 -16.08 -15.74
N ARG A 513 -1.12 -16.48 -14.47
CA ARG A 513 -2.25 -16.89 -13.61
C ARG A 513 -2.48 -15.87 -12.52
N ILE A 514 -3.74 -15.69 -12.15
CA ILE A 514 -4.15 -14.76 -11.11
C ILE A 514 -4.93 -15.51 -10.04
N LEU A 515 -4.61 -15.29 -8.77
CA LEU A 515 -5.41 -15.71 -7.64
C LEU A 515 -5.97 -14.45 -6.96
N LEU A 516 -7.27 -14.29 -6.95
CA LEU A 516 -7.98 -13.27 -6.18
C LEU A 516 -8.47 -13.87 -4.86
N ALA A 517 -8.03 -13.29 -3.75
CA ALA A 517 -8.44 -13.66 -2.41
C ALA A 517 -9.08 -12.47 -1.68
N GLY A 518 -10.13 -12.72 -0.87
CA GLY A 518 -10.81 -11.66 -0.13
C GLY A 518 -11.64 -12.17 1.05
N GLY A 519 -11.89 -11.29 2.01
CA GLY A 519 -12.74 -11.57 3.17
C GLY A 519 -14.16 -11.05 2.98
N TYR A 520 -15.17 -11.85 3.35
CA TYR A 520 -16.58 -11.42 3.31
C TYR A 520 -16.88 -10.22 4.23
N PHE A 521 -16.05 -10.02 5.25
CA PHE A 521 -16.19 -8.96 6.25
C PHE A 521 -15.21 -7.79 6.04
N ASP A 522 -14.58 -7.72 4.88
CA ASP A 522 -13.70 -6.61 4.50
C ASP A 522 -14.53 -5.43 3.97
N LEU A 523 -14.56 -4.34 4.72
CA LEU A 523 -15.23 -3.10 4.32
C LEU A 523 -14.24 -2.07 3.76
N ALA A 524 -12.96 -2.37 3.77
CA ALA A 524 -11.93 -1.50 3.17
C ALA A 524 -11.85 -1.70 1.65
N THR A 525 -11.93 -2.95 1.23
CA THR A 525 -11.95 -3.39 -0.18
C THR A 525 -12.94 -4.56 -0.28
N PRO A 526 -14.25 -4.26 -0.44
CA PRO A 526 -15.30 -5.27 -0.43
C PRO A 526 -15.03 -6.40 -1.43
N TYR A 527 -15.22 -7.65 -1.00
CA TYR A 527 -14.92 -8.83 -1.83
C TYR A 527 -15.63 -8.81 -3.19
N TYR A 528 -16.84 -8.25 -3.23
CA TYR A 528 -17.65 -8.20 -4.44
C TYR A 528 -17.18 -7.11 -5.41
N GLU A 529 -16.47 -6.08 -4.93
CA GLU A 529 -15.76 -5.12 -5.76
C GLU A 529 -14.63 -5.81 -6.55
N GLY A 530 -13.78 -6.62 -5.88
CA GLY A 530 -12.75 -7.39 -6.53
C GLY A 530 -13.30 -8.39 -7.55
N TRP A 531 -14.42 -9.07 -7.22
CA TRP A 531 -15.13 -9.93 -8.16
C TRP A 531 -15.58 -9.16 -9.41
N TYR A 532 -16.17 -7.98 -9.21
CA TYR A 532 -16.66 -7.14 -10.30
C TYR A 532 -15.51 -6.66 -11.20
N GLU A 533 -14.44 -6.15 -10.64
CA GLU A 533 -13.27 -5.68 -11.37
C GLU A 533 -12.68 -6.79 -12.27
N MET A 534 -12.49 -7.99 -11.73
CA MET A 534 -11.92 -9.12 -12.47
C MET A 534 -12.79 -9.59 -13.63
N HIS A 535 -14.13 -9.59 -13.43
CA HIS A 535 -15.08 -9.96 -14.52
C HIS A 535 -15.23 -8.85 -15.57
N HIS A 536 -14.69 -7.65 -15.32
CA HIS A 536 -14.69 -6.52 -16.26
C HIS A 536 -13.30 -6.20 -16.82
N LEU A 537 -12.32 -7.08 -16.60
CA LEU A 537 -11.03 -6.93 -17.28
C LEU A 537 -11.22 -7.02 -18.79
N PRO A 538 -10.61 -6.09 -19.57
CA PRO A 538 -10.70 -6.13 -21.03
C PRO A 538 -9.77 -7.21 -21.64
N ILE A 539 -10.01 -8.47 -21.29
CA ILE A 539 -9.27 -9.65 -21.75
C ILE A 539 -10.17 -10.58 -22.56
N PRO A 540 -9.61 -11.44 -23.45
CA PRO A 540 -10.37 -12.49 -24.11
C PRO A 540 -10.98 -13.48 -23.11
N GLU A 541 -12.17 -14.01 -23.41
CA GLU A 541 -12.90 -14.95 -22.55
C GLU A 541 -12.04 -16.14 -22.06
N ARG A 542 -11.19 -16.72 -22.95
CA ARG A 542 -10.28 -17.81 -22.59
C ARG A 542 -9.27 -17.47 -21.48
N LEU A 543 -8.99 -16.19 -21.24
CA LEU A 543 -8.10 -15.74 -20.16
C LEU A 543 -8.85 -15.52 -18.85
N GLN A 544 -10.18 -15.49 -18.83
CA GLN A 544 -10.96 -15.46 -17.60
C GLN A 544 -10.79 -16.76 -16.80
N ASP A 545 -10.59 -17.90 -17.47
CA ASP A 545 -10.30 -19.19 -16.82
C ASP A 545 -8.92 -19.23 -16.13
N HIS A 546 -8.09 -18.20 -16.32
CA HIS A 546 -6.79 -18.03 -15.65
C HIS A 546 -6.88 -17.28 -14.33
N ILE A 547 -8.10 -16.91 -13.88
CA ILE A 547 -8.34 -16.19 -12.64
C ILE A 547 -9.08 -17.11 -11.67
N GLU A 548 -8.46 -17.40 -10.54
CA GLU A 548 -9.04 -18.16 -9.43
C GLU A 548 -9.61 -17.21 -8.37
N TYR A 549 -10.75 -17.54 -7.76
CA TYR A 549 -11.46 -16.71 -6.79
C TYR A 549 -11.64 -17.47 -5.49
N HIS A 550 -11.12 -16.92 -4.37
CA HIS A 550 -11.19 -17.51 -3.04
C HIS A 550 -11.69 -16.48 -2.01
N TYR A 551 -12.80 -16.80 -1.34
CA TYR A 551 -13.37 -15.91 -0.33
C TYR A 551 -13.48 -16.60 1.02
N TYR A 552 -13.19 -15.84 2.10
CA TYR A 552 -13.05 -16.38 3.44
C TYR A 552 -13.96 -15.66 4.43
N GLN A 553 -14.35 -16.36 5.50
CA GLN A 553 -15.12 -15.77 6.61
C GLN A 553 -14.21 -14.93 7.53
N SER A 554 -13.54 -13.96 6.95
CA SER A 554 -12.63 -13.03 7.60
C SER A 554 -12.75 -11.64 6.99
N GLY A 555 -11.97 -10.67 7.47
CA GLY A 555 -11.89 -9.32 6.91
C GLY A 555 -10.68 -9.12 5.98
N HIS A 556 -10.17 -7.90 5.94
CA HIS A 556 -9.08 -7.43 5.08
C HIS A 556 -7.78 -8.23 5.25
N MET A 557 -7.37 -8.42 6.50
CA MET A 557 -6.28 -9.30 6.87
C MET A 557 -6.84 -10.72 7.06
N VAL A 558 -7.13 -11.42 5.96
CA VAL A 558 -7.76 -12.76 5.98
C VAL A 558 -7.07 -13.69 6.98
N TYR A 559 -5.76 -13.61 7.05
CA TYR A 559 -4.90 -14.38 7.93
C TYR A 559 -5.00 -14.02 9.44
N ALA A 560 -5.72 -12.97 9.82
CA ALA A 560 -5.99 -12.67 11.23
C ALA A 560 -6.96 -13.66 11.86
N HIS A 561 -7.75 -14.37 11.06
CA HIS A 561 -8.61 -15.49 11.47
C HIS A 561 -7.92 -16.82 11.19
N GLN A 562 -7.77 -17.66 12.21
CA GLN A 562 -6.91 -18.85 12.11
C GLN A 562 -7.39 -19.87 11.07
N GLU A 563 -8.69 -20.12 10.97
CA GLU A 563 -9.25 -21.04 9.98
C GLU A 563 -9.04 -20.52 8.56
N SER A 564 -9.23 -19.20 8.36
CA SER A 564 -8.98 -18.54 7.08
C SER A 564 -7.49 -18.45 6.75
N LEU A 565 -6.59 -18.34 7.75
CA LEU A 565 -5.14 -18.42 7.55
C LEU A 565 -4.74 -19.77 6.96
N LYS A 566 -5.31 -20.87 7.51
CA LYS A 566 -5.06 -22.19 6.94
C LYS A 566 -5.56 -22.26 5.49
N ALA A 567 -6.79 -21.84 5.25
CA ALA A 567 -7.40 -21.92 3.93
C ALA A 567 -6.61 -21.11 2.87
N ILE A 568 -6.23 -19.86 3.17
CA ILE A 568 -5.44 -19.04 2.21
C ILE A 568 -4.03 -19.57 2.00
N HIS A 569 -3.44 -20.23 3.01
CA HIS A 569 -2.16 -20.95 2.84
C HIS A 569 -2.33 -22.09 1.83
N ASP A 570 -3.32 -22.95 2.05
CA ASP A 570 -3.57 -24.12 1.20
C ASP A 570 -3.86 -23.70 -0.25
N ASP A 571 -4.70 -22.67 -0.45
CA ASP A 571 -5.03 -22.13 -1.78
C ASP A 571 -3.79 -21.52 -2.46
N ALA A 572 -2.99 -20.71 -1.75
CA ALA A 572 -1.78 -20.11 -2.30
C ALA A 572 -0.70 -21.14 -2.63
N ALA A 573 -0.52 -22.16 -1.79
CA ALA A 573 0.41 -23.26 -2.05
C ALA A 573 -0.03 -24.08 -3.27
N ALA A 574 -1.32 -24.42 -3.38
CA ALA A 574 -1.89 -25.12 -4.52
C ALA A 574 -1.74 -24.31 -5.81
N PHE A 575 -2.01 -23.00 -5.76
CA PHE A 575 -1.82 -22.09 -6.89
C PHE A 575 -0.35 -22.08 -7.37
N ILE A 576 0.62 -21.97 -6.47
CA ILE A 576 2.04 -22.02 -6.82
C ILE A 576 2.38 -23.37 -7.47
N HIS A 577 2.01 -24.49 -6.85
CA HIS A 577 2.31 -25.82 -7.38
C HIS A 577 1.68 -26.12 -8.73
N SER A 578 0.49 -25.58 -9.01
CA SER A 578 -0.19 -25.76 -10.30
C SER A 578 0.45 -24.95 -11.43
N THR A 579 1.20 -23.88 -11.11
CA THR A 579 1.67 -22.87 -12.07
C THR A 579 3.20 -22.74 -12.13
N ASP A 580 3.96 -23.48 -11.32
CA ASP A 580 5.43 -23.38 -11.26
C ASP A 580 6.15 -24.04 -12.45
N HIS A 581 5.46 -24.88 -13.21
CA HIS A 581 5.98 -25.65 -14.37
C HIS A 581 7.17 -26.58 -14.07
N LEU A 582 7.46 -26.89 -12.77
CA LEU A 582 8.60 -27.71 -12.37
C LEU A 582 8.40 -29.21 -12.57
N GLY A 583 7.20 -29.66 -12.79
CA GLY A 583 6.83 -31.08 -12.99
C GLY A 583 6.53 -31.46 -14.45
N LYS A 584 6.79 -30.56 -15.41
CA LYS A 584 6.46 -30.78 -16.84
C LYS A 584 7.66 -31.22 -17.65
#